data_54e7996e1681037143946081677b3b19
#
_entry.id   54e7996e1681037143946081677b3b19
#
_cell.length_a   1.000
_cell.length_b   1.000
_cell.length_c   1.000
_cell.angle_alpha   90.00
_cell.angle_beta   90.00
_cell.angle_gamma   90.00
#
_symmetry.space_group_name_H-M   'P 1'
#
loop_
_entity.id
_entity.type
_entity.pdbx_description
1 polymer ?
#
loop_
_entity_poly.entity_id
_entity_poly.type
_entity_poly.pdbx_seq_one_letter_code
_entity_poly.pdbx_strand_id
1 'polypeptide(L)'
;MKDFYTALSYINEKIYKPNGIAISSIQEEKQNAKYGAGIFKVSSTSVRFRVANITLTKIGQFVAIWEKDDNNKNQPYKYSAAPDLLVVTVFKSDNEFGQFILPKEELFRQSILSSSSTKGKMALRVYPSWDIPTSNQATKTQQWQLPYFVDMSDPGKLDIEKLMRLYSV
;
A
#
# COMPACT_ATOMS: atom_id res chain seq x y z
N MET A 1 -14.74 3.10 -6.03
CA MET A 1 -13.27 2.89 -6.12
C MET A 1 -12.61 4.09 -6.76
N LYS A 2 -11.47 4.50 -6.25
CA LYS A 2 -10.74 5.65 -6.80
C LYS A 2 -9.66 5.16 -7.77
N ASP A 3 -9.55 5.80 -8.95
CA ASP A 3 -8.44 5.55 -9.85
C ASP A 3 -7.15 6.17 -9.27
N PHE A 4 -6.02 5.85 -9.91
CA PHE A 4 -4.71 6.26 -9.39
C PHE A 4 -4.59 7.78 -9.21
N TYR A 5 -4.88 8.55 -10.23
CA TYR A 5 -4.70 10.01 -10.17
C TYR A 5 -5.66 10.66 -9.19
N THR A 6 -6.91 10.21 -9.15
CA THR A 6 -7.91 10.73 -8.22
C THR A 6 -7.51 10.43 -6.76
N ALA A 7 -7.13 9.19 -6.49
CA ALA A 7 -6.71 8.79 -5.14
C ALA A 7 -5.43 9.50 -4.72
N LEU A 8 -4.42 9.53 -5.58
CA LEU A 8 -3.15 10.20 -5.25
C LEU A 8 -3.34 11.69 -5.04
N SER A 9 -4.14 12.36 -5.87
CA SER A 9 -4.46 13.78 -5.70
C SER A 9 -5.14 14.04 -4.36
N TYR A 10 -6.08 13.19 -3.97
CA TYR A 10 -6.78 13.30 -2.70
C TYR A 10 -5.80 13.20 -1.52
N ILE A 11 -4.95 12.18 -1.53
CA ILE A 11 -3.94 12.00 -0.47
C ILE A 11 -2.93 13.16 -0.46
N ASN A 12 -2.51 13.61 -1.63
CA ASN A 12 -1.56 14.71 -1.74
C ASN A 12 -2.11 15.99 -1.13
N GLU A 13 -3.34 16.35 -1.47
CA GLU A 13 -3.98 17.58 -0.96
C GLU A 13 -4.29 17.49 0.54
N LYS A 14 -4.71 16.34 1.03
CA LYS A 14 -5.13 16.17 2.42
C LYS A 14 -3.97 15.89 3.37
N ILE A 15 -2.95 15.17 2.92
CA ILE A 15 -1.90 14.62 3.79
C ILE A 15 -0.51 15.08 3.39
N TYR A 16 -0.09 14.85 2.14
CA TYR A 16 1.32 15.07 1.78
C TYR A 16 1.69 16.56 1.79
N LYS A 17 0.99 17.39 1.03
CA LYS A 17 1.28 18.83 0.95
C LYS A 17 1.23 19.52 2.31
N PRO A 18 0.19 19.32 3.13
CA PRO A 18 0.14 19.97 4.44
C PRO A 18 1.28 19.60 5.37
N ASN A 19 1.91 18.44 5.14
CA ASN A 19 3.02 17.94 5.96
C ASN A 19 4.38 18.05 5.27
N GLY A 20 4.46 18.79 4.18
CA GLY A 20 5.72 19.05 3.51
C GLY A 20 6.29 17.87 2.73
N ILE A 21 5.48 16.87 2.41
CA ILE A 21 5.89 15.72 1.60
C ILE A 21 5.63 16.07 0.13
N ALA A 22 6.71 16.20 -0.65
CA ALA A 22 6.64 16.47 -2.09
C ALA A 22 6.78 15.18 -2.88
N ILE A 23 5.85 14.95 -3.81
CA ILE A 23 5.88 13.79 -4.69
C ILE A 23 6.34 14.18 -6.10
N SER A 24 7.01 13.26 -6.78
CA SER A 24 7.55 13.47 -8.12
C SER A 24 7.55 12.18 -8.93
N SER A 25 7.86 12.28 -10.23
CA SER A 25 7.98 11.11 -11.13
C SER A 25 6.72 10.25 -11.11
N ILE A 26 5.56 10.89 -11.19
CA ILE A 26 4.25 10.22 -11.05
C ILE A 26 3.90 9.52 -12.35
N GLN A 27 3.58 8.23 -12.29
CA GLN A 27 3.22 7.43 -13.45
C GLN A 27 2.19 6.37 -13.09
N GLU A 28 1.09 6.33 -13.83
CA GLU A 28 0.08 5.29 -13.69
C GLU A 28 0.62 3.95 -14.19
N GLU A 29 0.28 2.85 -13.52
CA GLU A 29 0.55 1.49 -13.98
C GLU A 29 -0.70 0.90 -14.61
N LYS A 30 -0.54 0.23 -15.77
CA LYS A 30 -1.66 -0.40 -16.48
C LYS A 30 -2.14 -1.68 -15.80
N GLN A 31 -1.19 -2.48 -15.29
CA GLN A 31 -1.55 -3.67 -14.53
C GLN A 31 -2.14 -3.25 -13.19
N ASN A 32 -3.14 -3.99 -12.73
CA ASN A 32 -3.83 -3.73 -11.46
C ASN A 32 -4.58 -2.39 -11.44
N ALA A 33 -5.06 -1.93 -12.58
CA ALA A 33 -5.75 -0.63 -12.71
C ALA A 33 -6.97 -0.51 -11.80
N LYS A 34 -7.67 -1.61 -11.51
CA LYS A 34 -8.80 -1.66 -10.57
C LYS A 34 -8.40 -1.26 -9.14
N TYR A 35 -7.12 -1.26 -8.84
CA TYR A 35 -6.58 -0.97 -7.52
C TYR A 35 -5.78 0.33 -7.51
N GLY A 36 -6.13 1.28 -8.36
CA GLY A 36 -5.49 2.59 -8.40
C GLY A 36 -3.98 2.53 -8.54
N ALA A 37 -3.49 1.68 -9.43
CA ALA A 37 -2.08 1.33 -9.52
C ALA A 37 -1.23 2.42 -10.16
N GLY A 38 -0.12 2.75 -9.50
CA GLY A 38 0.85 3.71 -10.04
C GLY A 38 2.12 3.75 -9.21
N ILE A 39 3.07 4.52 -9.69
CA ILE A 39 4.36 4.72 -9.02
C ILE A 39 4.66 6.22 -8.91
N PHE A 40 5.43 6.57 -7.90
CA PHE A 40 5.95 7.93 -7.74
C PHE A 40 7.18 7.90 -6.81
N LYS A 41 7.76 9.06 -6.55
CA LYS A 41 8.86 9.21 -5.60
C LYS A 41 8.51 10.24 -4.54
N VAL A 42 8.98 9.98 -3.32
CA VAL A 42 9.03 10.94 -2.21
C VAL A 42 10.52 11.17 -1.94
N SER A 43 11.05 12.33 -2.34
CA SER A 43 12.50 12.58 -2.37
C SER A 43 13.20 11.48 -3.19
N SER A 44 14.13 10.73 -2.60
CA SER A 44 14.80 9.61 -3.26
C SER A 44 14.10 8.26 -3.03
N THR A 45 13.03 8.22 -2.24
CA THR A 45 12.31 6.99 -1.92
C THR A 45 11.32 6.66 -3.04
N SER A 46 11.47 5.48 -3.63
CA SER A 46 10.56 5.00 -4.67
C SER A 46 9.35 4.30 -4.07
N VAL A 47 8.17 4.58 -4.63
CA VAL A 47 6.89 4.11 -4.10
C VAL A 47 6.07 3.46 -5.19
N ARG A 48 5.55 2.26 -4.91
CA ARG A 48 4.46 1.64 -5.68
C ARG A 48 3.18 1.83 -4.88
N PHE A 49 2.18 2.42 -5.52
CA PHE A 49 0.93 2.83 -4.87
C PHE A 49 -0.22 1.95 -5.32
N ARG A 50 -1.12 1.64 -4.38
CA ARG A 50 -2.36 0.89 -4.63
C ARG A 50 -3.48 1.47 -3.79
N VAL A 51 -4.71 1.28 -4.27
CA VAL A 51 -5.94 1.48 -3.47
C VAL A 51 -6.60 0.12 -3.31
N ALA A 52 -6.75 -0.34 -2.08
CA ALA A 52 -7.40 -1.62 -1.80
C ALA A 52 -8.91 -1.51 -1.93
N ASN A 53 -9.56 -2.64 -2.16
CA ASN A 53 -11.02 -2.74 -2.29
C ASN A 53 -11.60 -3.48 -1.10
N ILE A 54 -12.72 -2.95 -0.58
CA ILE A 54 -13.55 -3.65 0.40
C ILE A 54 -14.20 -4.84 -0.30
N THR A 55 -14.21 -5.99 0.37
CA THR A 55 -14.87 -7.20 -0.12
C THR A 55 -16.06 -7.53 0.75
N LEU A 56 -17.17 -7.99 0.14
CA LEU A 56 -18.46 -8.14 0.82
C LEU A 56 -18.49 -9.24 1.88
N THR A 57 -17.67 -10.29 1.73
CA THR A 57 -17.78 -11.49 2.55
C THR A 57 -16.63 -11.71 3.51
N LYS A 58 -15.58 -10.90 3.42
CA LYS A 58 -14.37 -11.05 4.25
C LYS A 58 -13.97 -9.73 4.88
N ILE A 59 -13.51 -9.81 6.12
CA ILE A 59 -12.91 -8.67 6.83
C ILE A 59 -11.59 -8.29 6.15
N GLY A 60 -11.23 -7.02 6.24
CA GLY A 60 -10.06 -6.48 5.59
C GLY A 60 -10.34 -6.05 4.16
N GLN A 61 -9.32 -5.57 3.49
CA GLN A 61 -9.42 -5.09 2.12
C GLN A 61 -8.42 -5.83 1.22
N PHE A 62 -8.78 -6.01 -0.03
CA PHE A 62 -8.02 -6.80 -0.99
C PHE A 62 -7.31 -5.90 -1.99
N VAL A 63 -6.08 -6.25 -2.33
CA VAL A 63 -5.29 -5.54 -3.34
C VAL A 63 -4.50 -6.53 -4.18
N ALA A 64 -4.51 -6.31 -5.51
CA ALA A 64 -3.69 -7.09 -6.44
C ALA A 64 -2.30 -6.44 -6.57
N ILE A 65 -1.26 -7.28 -6.57
CA ILE A 65 0.14 -6.85 -6.62
C ILE A 65 0.94 -7.81 -7.51
N TRP A 66 0.65 -7.77 -8.81
CA TRP A 66 1.31 -8.63 -9.79
C TRP A 66 1.79 -7.84 -11.00
N GLU A 67 2.72 -8.40 -11.72
CA GLU A 67 3.21 -7.88 -12.98
C GLU A 67 3.21 -8.98 -14.05
N LYS A 68 3.35 -8.61 -15.31
CA LYS A 68 3.50 -9.59 -16.40
C LYS A 68 4.95 -10.04 -16.49
N ASP A 69 5.15 -11.34 -16.72
CA ASP A 69 6.46 -11.88 -17.06
C ASP A 69 6.70 -11.79 -18.59
N ASP A 70 7.84 -12.29 -19.04
CA ASP A 70 8.24 -12.26 -20.46
C ASP A 70 7.28 -13.05 -21.35
N ASN A 71 6.53 -14.00 -20.78
CA ASN A 71 5.53 -14.80 -21.47
C ASN A 71 4.10 -14.24 -21.34
N ASN A 72 3.97 -13.01 -20.89
CA ASN A 72 2.70 -12.33 -20.65
C ASN A 72 1.81 -13.02 -19.61
N LYS A 73 2.41 -13.73 -18.66
CA LYS A 73 1.72 -14.34 -17.52
C LYS A 73 1.91 -13.49 -16.27
N ASN A 74 0.90 -13.51 -15.39
CA ASN A 74 0.99 -12.79 -14.12
C ASN A 74 1.99 -13.45 -13.18
N GLN A 75 2.82 -12.65 -12.55
CA GLN A 75 3.79 -13.10 -11.55
C GLN A 75 3.87 -12.13 -10.37
N PRO A 76 4.32 -12.60 -9.21
CA PRO A 76 4.62 -11.70 -8.08
C PRO A 76 5.76 -10.75 -8.42
N TYR A 77 5.80 -9.59 -7.74
CA TYR A 77 6.94 -8.69 -7.85
C TYR A 77 8.19 -9.32 -7.27
N LYS A 78 9.33 -9.03 -7.90
CA LYS A 78 10.64 -9.54 -7.46
C LYS A 78 11.26 -8.57 -6.46
N TYR A 79 11.85 -9.10 -5.39
CA TYR A 79 12.57 -8.28 -4.41
C TYR A 79 13.67 -7.45 -5.08
N SER A 80 14.41 -8.05 -6.01
CA SER A 80 15.54 -7.40 -6.69
C SER A 80 15.15 -6.16 -7.50
N ALA A 81 13.89 -6.05 -7.92
CA ALA A 81 13.39 -4.94 -8.75
C ALA A 81 12.31 -4.12 -8.03
N ALA A 82 11.97 -4.45 -6.80
CA ALA A 82 10.89 -3.78 -6.07
C ALA A 82 11.28 -2.35 -5.69
N PRO A 83 10.32 -1.40 -5.76
CA PRO A 83 10.51 -0.08 -5.15
C PRO A 83 10.74 -0.18 -3.64
N ASP A 84 11.26 0.89 -3.05
CA ASP A 84 11.53 0.95 -1.61
C ASP A 84 10.29 0.67 -0.77
N LEU A 85 9.13 1.15 -1.21
CA LEU A 85 7.86 1.01 -0.50
C LEU A 85 6.77 0.50 -1.41
N LEU A 86 5.90 -0.34 -0.84
CA LEU A 86 4.54 -0.57 -1.35
C LEU A 86 3.59 0.17 -0.42
N VAL A 87 2.84 1.12 -0.96
CA VAL A 87 1.87 1.90 -0.20
C VAL A 87 0.47 1.46 -0.61
N VAL A 88 -0.29 0.95 0.34
CA VAL A 88 -1.67 0.52 0.12
C VAL A 88 -2.59 1.48 0.84
N THR A 89 -3.31 2.30 0.08
CA THR A 89 -4.30 3.23 0.60
C THR A 89 -5.62 2.50 0.80
N VAL A 90 -6.24 2.68 1.95
CA VAL A 90 -7.50 2.05 2.31
C VAL A 90 -8.53 3.12 2.67
N PHE A 91 -9.73 3.01 2.11
CA PHE A 91 -10.86 3.87 2.42
C PHE A 91 -11.96 3.04 3.08
N LYS A 92 -12.43 3.48 4.24
CA LYS A 92 -13.67 2.98 4.83
C LYS A 92 -14.84 3.80 4.30
N SER A 93 -14.62 5.09 4.11
CA SER A 93 -15.50 6.06 3.48
C SER A 93 -14.64 7.16 2.88
N ASP A 94 -15.22 8.19 2.27
CA ASP A 94 -14.44 9.33 1.73
C ASP A 94 -13.69 10.09 2.80
N ASN A 95 -14.16 10.07 4.05
CA ASN A 95 -13.55 10.79 5.16
C ASN A 95 -12.80 9.91 6.15
N GLU A 96 -12.88 8.58 5.98
CA GLU A 96 -12.21 7.62 6.85
C GLU A 96 -11.26 6.79 6.01
N PHE A 97 -9.96 7.05 6.14
CA PHE A 97 -8.95 6.45 5.28
C PHE A 97 -7.59 6.41 5.97
N GLY A 98 -6.69 5.68 5.38
CA GLY A 98 -5.32 5.59 5.86
C GLY A 98 -4.44 4.87 4.86
N GLN A 99 -3.17 4.66 5.24
CA GLN A 99 -2.21 3.98 4.39
C GLN A 99 -1.40 2.96 5.18
N PHE A 100 -1.19 1.81 4.55
CA PHE A 100 -0.11 0.88 4.92
C PHE A 100 1.11 1.28 4.09
N ILE A 101 2.20 1.63 4.76
CA ILE A 101 3.45 2.08 4.12
C ILE A 101 4.47 0.97 4.37
N LEU A 102 4.58 0.03 3.43
CA LEU A 102 5.25 -1.25 3.64
C LEU A 102 6.63 -1.25 2.97
N PRO A 103 7.72 -1.32 3.77
CA PRO A 103 9.06 -1.43 3.21
C PRO A 103 9.24 -2.76 2.48
N LYS A 104 10.03 -2.76 1.42
CA LYS A 104 10.28 -3.99 0.66
C LYS A 104 10.91 -5.10 1.51
N GLU A 105 11.71 -4.74 2.51
CA GLU A 105 12.31 -5.70 3.44
C GLU A 105 11.25 -6.46 4.24
N GLU A 106 10.18 -5.76 4.66
CA GLU A 106 9.07 -6.41 5.37
C GLU A 106 8.27 -7.30 4.43
N LEU A 107 8.02 -6.83 3.20
CA LEU A 107 7.34 -7.64 2.18
C LEU A 107 8.12 -8.90 1.86
N PHE A 108 9.43 -8.81 1.82
CA PHE A 108 10.31 -9.96 1.61
C PHE A 108 10.24 -10.93 2.80
N ARG A 109 10.31 -10.40 4.03
CA ARG A 109 10.20 -11.20 5.26
C ARG A 109 8.88 -11.96 5.33
N GLN A 110 7.79 -11.36 4.84
CA GLN A 110 6.46 -11.97 4.82
C GLN A 110 6.23 -12.83 3.58
N SER A 111 7.25 -13.11 2.78
CA SER A 111 7.19 -13.94 1.57
C SER A 111 6.22 -13.42 0.50
N ILE A 112 6.04 -12.10 0.45
CA ILE A 112 5.18 -11.43 -0.53
C ILE A 112 5.95 -11.16 -1.82
N LEU A 113 7.21 -10.75 -1.72
CA LEU A 113 8.08 -10.56 -2.89
C LEU A 113 8.78 -11.87 -3.24
N SER A 114 8.98 -12.13 -4.52
CA SER A 114 9.67 -13.32 -4.98
C SER A 114 11.18 -13.15 -4.96
N SER A 115 11.89 -14.27 -4.83
CA SER A 115 13.35 -14.35 -4.90
C SER A 115 13.74 -15.73 -5.39
N SER A 116 15.04 -16.06 -5.40
CA SER A 116 15.51 -17.40 -5.76
C SER A 116 14.95 -18.48 -4.83
N SER A 117 14.57 -18.13 -3.59
CA SER A 117 14.09 -19.09 -2.58
C SER A 117 12.62 -18.90 -2.20
N THR A 118 11.95 -17.87 -2.71
CA THR A 118 10.59 -17.51 -2.32
C THR A 118 9.73 -17.27 -3.56
N LYS A 119 8.58 -17.92 -3.61
CA LYS A 119 7.64 -17.81 -4.73
C LYS A 119 7.01 -16.43 -4.83
N GLY A 120 6.70 -15.82 -3.69
CA GLY A 120 5.97 -14.54 -3.64
C GLY A 120 4.46 -14.69 -3.77
N LYS A 121 3.74 -13.58 -3.72
CA LYS A 121 2.28 -13.51 -3.79
C LYS A 121 1.83 -12.47 -4.81
N MET A 122 0.69 -12.71 -5.44
CA MET A 122 0.11 -11.81 -6.43
C MET A 122 -1.05 -10.97 -5.88
N ALA A 123 -1.37 -11.14 -4.61
CA ALA A 123 -2.42 -10.39 -3.93
C ALA A 123 -2.11 -10.31 -2.44
N LEU A 124 -2.69 -9.32 -1.80
CA LEU A 124 -2.50 -9.07 -0.38
C LEU A 124 -3.82 -8.64 0.22
N ARG A 125 -4.14 -9.13 1.42
CA ARG A 125 -5.24 -8.60 2.22
C ARG A 125 -4.66 -7.79 3.36
N VAL A 126 -5.16 -6.56 3.51
CA VAL A 126 -4.71 -5.63 4.55
C VAL A 126 -5.84 -5.39 5.55
N TYR A 127 -5.47 -5.21 6.81
CA TYR A 127 -6.43 -5.08 7.92
C TYR A 127 -6.20 -3.77 8.65
N PRO A 128 -6.88 -2.67 8.22
CA PRO A 128 -6.77 -1.39 8.93
C PRO A 128 -7.14 -1.52 10.40
N SER A 129 -6.73 -0.55 11.21
CA SER A 129 -6.96 -0.58 12.66
C SER A 129 -8.44 -0.63 13.04
N TRP A 130 -9.34 -0.17 12.16
CA TRP A 130 -10.79 -0.20 12.40
C TRP A 130 -11.43 -1.56 12.10
N ASP A 131 -10.70 -2.49 11.47
CA ASP A 131 -11.19 -3.85 11.23
C ASP A 131 -10.76 -4.78 12.36
N ILE A 132 -11.67 -5.70 12.74
CA ILE A 132 -11.41 -6.69 13.80
C ILE A 132 -11.41 -8.08 13.16
N PRO A 133 -10.22 -8.65 12.88
CA PRO A 133 -10.14 -10.00 12.31
C PRO A 133 -10.69 -11.06 13.26
N THR A 134 -11.27 -12.12 12.69
CA THR A 134 -11.87 -13.21 13.48
C THR A 134 -11.08 -14.52 13.41
N SER A 135 -10.18 -14.67 12.42
CA SER A 135 -9.32 -15.86 12.32
C SER A 135 -7.95 -15.60 12.93
N ASN A 136 -7.28 -16.66 13.37
CA ASN A 136 -5.90 -16.55 13.87
C ASN A 136 -4.94 -16.03 12.82
N GLN A 137 -5.08 -16.48 11.57
CA GLN A 137 -4.23 -16.05 10.47
C GLN A 137 -4.40 -14.56 10.19
N ALA A 138 -5.64 -14.08 10.09
CA ALA A 138 -5.93 -12.66 9.84
C ALA A 138 -5.43 -11.78 10.99
N THR A 139 -5.60 -12.23 12.25
CA THR A 139 -5.09 -11.53 13.42
C THR A 139 -3.58 -11.38 13.38
N LYS A 140 -2.85 -12.44 13.05
CA LYS A 140 -1.39 -12.39 12.91
C LYS A 140 -0.96 -11.47 11.78
N THR A 141 -1.69 -11.50 10.68
CA THR A 141 -1.42 -10.62 9.54
C THR A 141 -1.59 -9.16 9.96
N GLN A 142 -2.69 -8.81 10.62
CA GLN A 142 -2.90 -7.45 11.12
C GLN A 142 -1.78 -7.03 12.08
N GLN A 143 -1.31 -7.93 12.95
CA GLN A 143 -0.27 -7.63 13.92
C GLN A 143 1.03 -7.16 13.26
N TRP A 144 1.45 -7.80 12.15
CA TRP A 144 2.65 -7.33 11.48
C TRP A 144 2.40 -6.10 10.60
N GLN A 145 1.16 -5.87 10.17
CA GLN A 145 0.82 -4.74 9.29
C GLN A 145 0.65 -3.42 10.05
N LEU A 146 0.06 -3.45 11.23
CA LEU A 146 -0.27 -2.22 11.98
C LEU A 146 0.92 -1.31 12.30
N PRO A 147 2.15 -1.81 12.56
CA PRO A 147 3.30 -0.92 12.70
C PRO A 147 3.59 -0.04 11.48
N TYR A 148 3.05 -0.41 10.31
CA TYR A 148 3.22 0.31 9.06
C TYR A 148 1.94 1.05 8.65
N PHE A 149 0.93 1.07 9.49
CA PHE A 149 -0.35 1.72 9.19
C PHE A 149 -0.43 3.11 9.81
N VAL A 150 -0.87 4.08 9.01
CA VAL A 150 -1.15 5.44 9.47
C VAL A 150 -2.61 5.74 9.18
N ASP A 151 -3.41 5.98 10.22
CA ASP A 151 -4.80 6.44 10.09
C ASP A 151 -4.77 7.93 9.74
N MET A 152 -5.42 8.30 8.65
CA MET A 152 -5.42 9.65 8.10
C MET A 152 -6.79 10.30 8.16
N SER A 153 -7.74 9.68 8.87
CA SER A 153 -9.14 10.14 8.92
C SER A 153 -9.31 11.48 9.59
N ASP A 154 -8.53 11.76 10.62
CA ASP A 154 -8.57 13.03 11.35
C ASP A 154 -7.21 13.71 11.27
N PRO A 155 -7.08 14.80 10.49
CA PRO A 155 -5.80 15.51 10.38
C PRO A 155 -5.23 15.98 11.72
N GLY A 156 -6.10 16.31 12.69
CA GLY A 156 -5.67 16.76 14.02
C GLY A 156 -5.10 15.64 14.89
N LYS A 157 -5.31 14.37 14.49
CA LYS A 157 -4.83 13.19 15.21
C LYS A 157 -3.81 12.40 14.39
N LEU A 158 -3.35 12.94 13.27
CA LEU A 158 -2.36 12.29 12.41
C LEU A 158 -1.05 12.12 13.17
N ASP A 159 -0.51 10.90 13.16
CA ASP A 159 0.82 10.60 13.71
C ASP A 159 1.89 11.03 12.68
N ILE A 160 2.27 12.30 12.74
CA ILE A 160 3.20 12.92 11.79
C ILE A 160 4.58 12.26 11.86
N GLU A 161 5.06 11.98 13.06
CA GLU A 161 6.39 11.34 13.24
C GLU A 161 6.43 9.98 12.56
N LYS A 162 5.39 9.18 12.75
CA LYS A 162 5.29 7.86 12.11
C LYS A 162 5.22 7.99 10.59
N LEU A 163 4.39 8.92 10.10
CA LEU A 163 4.25 9.19 8.66
C LEU A 163 5.60 9.52 8.03
N MET A 164 6.32 10.47 8.62
CA MET A 164 7.62 10.92 8.10
C MET A 164 8.66 9.80 8.16
N ARG A 165 8.69 9.06 9.27
CA ARG A 165 9.63 7.95 9.43
C ARG A 165 9.38 6.85 8.39
N LEU A 166 8.12 6.48 8.16
CA LEU A 166 7.79 5.43 7.21
C LEU A 166 8.11 5.83 5.76
N TYR A 167 7.94 7.10 5.42
CA TYR A 167 8.32 7.61 4.10
C TYR A 167 9.81 7.99 4.00
N SER A 168 10.57 7.88 5.08
CA SER A 168 12.01 8.24 5.13
C SER A 168 12.28 9.71 4.81
N VAL A 169 11.45 10.60 5.33
CA VAL A 169 11.59 12.05 5.14
C VAL A 169 11.63 12.81 6.46
#